data_8d9ae83db0e90d58cb8191186554ef09
#
_entry.id   8d9ae83db0e90d58cb8191186554ef09
#
_cell.length_a   1.000
_cell.length_b   1.000
_cell.length_c   1.000
_cell.angle_alpha   90.00
_cell.angle_beta   90.00
_cell.angle_gamma   90.00
#
_symmetry.space_group_name_H-M   'P 1'
#
loop_
_entity.id
_entity.type
_entity.pdbx_description
1 polymer ?
#
loop_
_entity_poly.entity_id
_entity_poly.type
_entity_poly.pdbx_seq_one_letter_code
_entity_poly.pdbx_strand_id
1 'polypeptide(L)'
;MLNVIVRDMAASLDFYQRLGITIPGDAAGAHVQLKMPGGFSLELDKAESARLWHAGWRADPASARVVLGFMLPARQAVDDRYAELTAAGYRGRQPPFDAFWGARYAIVADPDGNDVGLMSPVEESRRAWPPQPSPAPP
;
A
#
# COMPACT_ATOMS: atom_id res chain seq x y z
N MET A 1 -3.37 3.59 7.96
CA MET A 1 -4.22 3.27 6.79
C MET A 1 -4.36 1.76 6.63
N LEU A 2 -5.43 1.32 6.00
CA LEU A 2 -5.64 -0.07 5.59
C LEU A 2 -5.82 -0.09 4.08
N ASN A 3 -4.98 -0.84 3.37
CA ASN A 3 -5.09 -1.01 1.93
C ASN A 3 -5.70 -2.38 1.62
N VAL A 4 -6.74 -2.39 0.78
CA VAL A 4 -7.45 -3.60 0.36
C VAL A 4 -7.31 -3.76 -1.15
N ILE A 5 -6.75 -4.88 -1.57
CA ILE A 5 -6.63 -5.20 -2.99
C ILE A 5 -7.94 -5.80 -3.48
N VAL A 6 -8.57 -5.16 -4.46
CA VAL A 6 -9.88 -5.51 -4.99
C VAL A 6 -9.80 -6.01 -6.44
N ARG A 7 -10.67 -6.93 -6.82
CA ARG A 7 -10.79 -7.42 -8.20
C ARG A 7 -11.67 -6.52 -9.05
N ASP A 8 -12.73 -6.01 -8.45
CA ASP A 8 -13.70 -5.12 -9.11
C ASP A 8 -13.89 -3.88 -8.23
N MET A 9 -13.39 -2.76 -8.70
CA MET A 9 -13.45 -1.50 -7.96
C MET A 9 -14.90 -1.01 -7.81
N ALA A 10 -15.71 -1.10 -8.88
CA ALA A 10 -17.08 -0.61 -8.84
C ALA A 10 -17.94 -1.40 -7.84
N ALA A 11 -17.84 -2.74 -7.87
CA ALA A 11 -18.53 -3.60 -6.91
C ALA A 11 -18.06 -3.36 -5.47
N SER A 12 -16.77 -3.11 -5.27
CA SER A 12 -16.21 -2.80 -3.95
C SER A 12 -16.71 -1.45 -3.42
N LEU A 13 -16.73 -0.42 -4.26
CA LEU A 13 -17.25 0.90 -3.88
C LEU A 13 -18.75 0.84 -3.55
N ASP A 14 -19.57 0.12 -4.33
CA ASP A 14 -21.00 -0.10 -4.03
C ASP A 14 -21.18 -0.80 -2.67
N PHE A 15 -20.36 -1.83 -2.39
CA PHE A 15 -20.39 -2.53 -1.11
C PHE A 15 -20.09 -1.60 0.07
N TYR A 16 -18.98 -0.84 0.00
CA TYR A 16 -18.59 0.05 1.08
C TYR A 16 -19.55 1.24 1.23
N GLN A 17 -20.16 1.73 0.14
CA GLN A 17 -21.20 2.75 0.19
C GLN A 17 -22.44 2.25 0.95
N ARG A 18 -22.86 1.00 0.72
CA ARG A 18 -23.97 0.36 1.46
C ARG A 18 -23.69 0.18 2.96
N LEU A 19 -22.40 0.09 3.33
CA LEU A 19 -21.98 0.11 4.74
C LEU A 19 -22.00 1.53 5.35
N GLY A 20 -22.36 2.55 4.59
CA GLY A 20 -22.43 3.94 5.06
C GLY A 20 -21.14 4.73 4.88
N ILE A 21 -20.16 4.21 4.14
CA ILE A 21 -18.94 4.96 3.83
C ILE A 21 -19.23 5.94 2.69
N THR A 22 -18.84 7.21 2.87
CA THR A 22 -18.96 8.23 1.84
C THR A 22 -17.94 7.98 0.74
N ILE A 23 -18.41 7.73 -0.48
CA ILE A 23 -17.57 7.57 -1.65
C ILE A 23 -17.38 8.94 -2.32
N PRO A 24 -16.14 9.41 -2.58
CA PRO A 24 -15.90 10.62 -3.34
C PRO A 24 -16.53 10.57 -4.73
N GLY A 25 -17.09 11.70 -5.22
CA GLY A 25 -17.78 11.73 -6.50
C GLY A 25 -16.88 11.46 -7.72
N ASP A 26 -15.58 11.62 -7.56
CA ASP A 26 -14.52 11.32 -8.53
C ASP A 26 -13.85 9.95 -8.31
N ALA A 27 -14.42 9.12 -7.42
CA ALA A 27 -13.87 7.82 -7.08
C ALA A 27 -13.92 6.88 -8.30
N ALA A 28 -12.82 6.82 -9.02
CA ALA A 28 -12.65 5.99 -10.21
C ALA A 28 -11.18 5.58 -10.37
N GLY A 29 -10.91 4.64 -11.27
CA GLY A 29 -9.55 4.25 -11.61
C GLY A 29 -9.02 3.05 -10.84
N ALA A 30 -7.71 3.00 -10.70
CA ALA A 30 -7.01 1.85 -10.15
C ALA A 30 -6.76 1.94 -8.63
N HIS A 31 -6.88 3.14 -8.07
CA HIS A 31 -6.70 3.43 -6.64
C HIS A 31 -7.78 4.41 -6.18
N VAL A 32 -8.39 4.14 -5.03
CA VAL A 32 -9.38 5.02 -4.39
C VAL A 32 -9.08 5.08 -2.90
N GLN A 33 -8.96 6.32 -2.38
CA GLN A 33 -8.79 6.57 -0.95
C GLN A 33 -10.11 7.02 -0.32
N LEU A 34 -10.53 6.32 0.72
CA LEU A 34 -11.73 6.61 1.50
C LEU A 34 -11.31 7.13 2.87
N LYS A 35 -11.63 8.38 3.17
CA LYS A 35 -11.34 8.99 4.47
C LYS A 35 -12.34 8.50 5.52
N MET A 36 -11.82 7.95 6.60
CA MET A 36 -12.60 7.44 7.71
C MET A 36 -12.55 8.39 8.91
N PRO A 37 -13.55 8.36 9.80
CA PRO A 37 -13.48 9.10 11.06
C PRO A 37 -12.20 8.80 11.85
N GLY A 38 -11.67 9.80 12.55
CA GLY A 38 -10.46 9.63 13.38
C GLY A 38 -9.13 9.67 12.61
N GLY A 39 -9.15 10.10 11.32
CA GLY A 39 -7.93 10.23 10.51
C GLY A 39 -7.41 8.91 9.92
N PHE A 40 -8.17 7.85 10.06
CA PHE A 40 -7.88 6.58 9.40
C PHE A 40 -8.26 6.64 7.91
N SER A 41 -7.49 6.02 7.02
CA SER A 41 -7.86 5.84 5.62
C SER A 41 -8.02 4.37 5.28
N LEU A 42 -9.10 4.07 4.56
CA LEU A 42 -9.29 2.83 3.84
C LEU A 42 -8.94 3.09 2.37
N GLU A 43 -8.01 2.34 1.83
CA GLU A 43 -7.56 2.48 0.44
C GLU A 43 -7.90 1.21 -0.33
N LEU A 44 -8.45 1.39 -1.52
CA LEU A 44 -8.80 0.29 -2.41
C LEU A 44 -7.89 0.37 -3.64
N ASP A 45 -7.18 -0.71 -3.92
CA ASP A 45 -6.35 -0.84 -5.11
C ASP A 45 -6.83 -1.98 -6.00
N LYS A 46 -6.90 -1.76 -7.31
CA LYS A 46 -7.11 -2.87 -8.25
C LYS A 46 -5.92 -3.84 -8.21
N ALA A 47 -6.21 -5.12 -8.39
CA ALA A 47 -5.23 -6.19 -8.36
C ALA A 47 -4.04 -5.97 -9.32
N GLU A 48 -4.27 -5.40 -10.50
CA GLU A 48 -3.20 -5.06 -11.44
C GLU A 48 -2.28 -3.96 -10.94
N SER A 49 -2.80 -3.03 -10.11
CA SER A 49 -2.02 -1.93 -9.53
C SER A 49 -1.13 -2.40 -8.37
N ALA A 50 -1.52 -3.48 -7.68
CA ALA A 50 -0.74 -4.00 -6.55
C ALA A 50 0.72 -4.33 -6.95
N ARG A 51 0.96 -4.78 -8.16
CA ARG A 51 2.30 -5.09 -8.67
C ARG A 51 3.21 -3.87 -8.83
N LEU A 52 2.65 -2.66 -8.92
CA LEU A 52 3.43 -1.42 -9.01
C LEU A 52 4.16 -1.09 -7.71
N TRP A 53 3.63 -1.52 -6.57
CA TRP A 53 4.19 -1.25 -5.25
C TRP A 53 4.56 -2.50 -4.46
N HIS A 54 4.19 -3.69 -4.95
CA HIS A 54 4.56 -4.99 -4.38
C HIS A 54 4.89 -5.97 -5.50
N ALA A 55 6.16 -5.98 -5.95
CA ALA A 55 6.61 -6.79 -7.09
C ALA A 55 6.38 -8.30 -6.91
N GLY A 56 6.42 -8.79 -5.68
CA GLY A 56 6.16 -10.19 -5.33
C GLY A 56 4.69 -10.59 -5.26
N TRP A 57 3.75 -9.62 -5.34
CA TRP A 57 2.34 -9.92 -5.22
C TRP A 57 1.80 -10.76 -6.38
N ARG A 58 0.95 -11.73 -6.06
CA ARG A 58 0.29 -12.61 -7.03
C ARG A 58 -1.22 -12.61 -6.79
N ALA A 59 -1.99 -12.63 -7.85
CA ALA A 59 -3.47 -12.62 -7.80
C ALA A 59 -4.05 -14.03 -7.62
N ASP A 60 -3.59 -14.76 -6.63
CA ASP A 60 -4.17 -16.07 -6.27
C ASP A 60 -5.07 -15.96 -5.02
N PRO A 61 -5.95 -16.93 -4.78
CA PRO A 61 -6.85 -16.92 -3.62
C PRO A 61 -6.14 -16.91 -2.26
N ALA A 62 -4.89 -17.41 -2.21
CA ALA A 62 -4.08 -17.48 -1.00
C ALA A 62 -3.23 -16.22 -0.77
N SER A 63 -3.15 -15.31 -1.74
CA SER A 63 -2.39 -14.07 -1.58
C SER A 63 -3.07 -13.11 -0.62
N ALA A 64 -2.27 -12.44 0.21
CA ALA A 64 -2.76 -11.35 1.04
C ALA A 64 -3.39 -10.25 0.17
N ARG A 65 -4.58 -9.81 0.54
CA ARG A 65 -5.33 -8.73 -0.14
C ARG A 65 -5.39 -7.46 0.69
N VAL A 66 -4.79 -7.49 1.87
CA VAL A 66 -4.77 -6.40 2.83
C VAL A 66 -3.34 -6.11 3.22
N VAL A 67 -2.98 -4.83 3.25
CA VAL A 67 -1.70 -4.35 3.76
C VAL A 67 -1.97 -3.36 4.88
N LEU A 68 -1.38 -3.60 6.05
CA LEU A 68 -1.39 -2.65 7.17
C LEU A 68 -0.31 -1.59 6.92
N GLY A 69 -0.70 -0.35 6.69
CA GLY A 69 0.23 0.74 6.45
C GLY A 69 0.56 1.54 7.70
N PHE A 70 1.86 1.71 7.98
CA PHE A 70 2.38 2.55 9.04
C PHE A 70 3.10 3.77 8.46
N MET A 71 2.64 4.97 8.86
CA MET A 71 3.30 6.21 8.51
C MET A 71 4.49 6.44 9.44
N LEU A 72 5.67 6.63 8.85
CA LEU A 72 6.91 6.98 9.54
C LEU A 72 7.25 8.45 9.29
N PRO A 73 8.02 9.10 10.19
CA PRO A 73 8.16 10.56 10.15
C PRO A 73 8.98 11.08 8.97
N ALA A 74 9.82 10.26 8.34
CA ALA A 74 10.73 10.67 7.27
C ALA A 74 11.08 9.52 6.34
N ARG A 75 11.60 9.84 5.15
CA ARG A 75 12.07 8.85 4.16
C ARG A 75 13.15 7.93 4.74
N GLN A 76 14.16 8.51 5.40
CA GLN A 76 15.23 7.74 6.02
C GLN A 76 14.70 6.77 7.09
N ALA A 77 13.65 7.14 7.83
CA ALA A 77 13.05 6.27 8.82
C ALA A 77 12.45 4.98 8.21
N VAL A 78 12.03 5.02 6.94
CA VAL A 78 11.58 3.82 6.22
C VAL A 78 12.75 2.86 5.98
N ASP A 79 13.87 3.38 5.48
CA ASP A 79 15.07 2.60 5.23
C ASP A 79 15.62 1.98 6.53
N ASP A 80 15.73 2.79 7.59
CA ASP A 80 16.24 2.37 8.89
C ASP A 80 15.34 1.29 9.52
N ARG A 81 14.02 1.48 9.49
CA ARG A 81 13.06 0.52 10.04
C ARG A 81 13.04 -0.79 9.26
N TYR A 82 13.11 -0.73 7.95
CA TYR A 82 13.20 -1.93 7.11
C TYR A 82 14.49 -2.72 7.41
N ALA A 83 15.62 -2.03 7.50
CA ALA A 83 16.91 -2.65 7.81
C ALA A 83 16.91 -3.29 9.22
N GLU A 84 16.36 -2.60 10.22
CA GLU A 84 16.22 -3.10 11.59
C GLU A 84 15.38 -4.38 11.65
N LEU A 85 14.20 -4.36 11.03
CA LEU A 85 13.29 -5.51 11.04
C LEU A 85 13.88 -6.71 10.30
N THR A 86 14.50 -6.51 9.15
CA THR A 86 15.13 -7.61 8.40
C THR A 86 16.37 -8.15 9.10
N ALA A 87 17.17 -7.32 9.77
CA ALA A 87 18.28 -7.76 10.62
C ALA A 87 17.80 -8.56 11.85
N ALA A 88 16.60 -8.26 12.37
CA ALA A 88 15.95 -9.02 13.44
C ALA A 88 15.33 -10.35 12.96
N GLY A 89 15.42 -10.67 11.68
CA GLY A 89 14.95 -11.94 11.09
C GLY A 89 13.55 -11.89 10.49
N TYR A 90 12.87 -10.74 10.47
CA TYR A 90 11.58 -10.61 9.77
C TYR A 90 11.79 -10.59 8.26
N ARG A 91 10.81 -11.17 7.55
CA ARG A 91 10.93 -11.30 6.09
C ARG A 91 10.65 -9.99 5.39
N GLY A 92 11.63 -9.46 4.63
CA GLY A 92 11.39 -8.39 3.67
C GLY A 92 10.56 -8.90 2.48
N ARG A 93 9.51 -8.15 2.13
CA ARG A 93 8.65 -8.42 0.96
C ARG A 93 8.98 -7.50 -0.19
N GLN A 94 9.16 -6.23 0.11
CA GLN A 94 9.51 -5.19 -0.85
C GLN A 94 10.57 -4.28 -0.22
N PRO A 95 11.80 -4.25 -0.75
CA PRO A 95 12.83 -3.34 -0.27
C PRO A 95 12.40 -1.87 -0.39
N PRO A 96 12.97 -0.96 0.43
CA PRO A 96 12.68 0.46 0.32
C PRO A 96 12.93 1.02 -1.08
N PHE A 97 11.97 1.76 -1.62
CA PHE A 97 12.08 2.41 -2.92
C PHE A 97 11.32 3.74 -2.95
N ASP A 98 11.65 4.56 -3.92
CA ASP A 98 10.94 5.83 -4.17
C ASP A 98 9.70 5.53 -5.01
N ALA A 99 8.55 5.52 -4.33
CA ALA A 99 7.28 5.19 -4.95
C ALA A 99 6.78 6.33 -5.85
N PHE A 100 6.12 5.98 -6.95
CA PHE A 100 5.62 6.96 -7.94
C PHE A 100 4.66 7.99 -7.35
N TRP A 101 4.01 7.70 -6.22
CA TRP A 101 3.14 8.66 -5.51
C TRP A 101 3.91 9.64 -4.62
N GLY A 102 5.25 9.61 -4.61
CA GLY A 102 6.09 10.58 -3.94
C GLY A 102 6.54 10.22 -2.53
N ALA A 103 6.23 9.03 -2.04
CA ALA A 103 6.69 8.54 -0.74
C ALA A 103 7.91 7.63 -0.87
N ARG A 104 8.64 7.45 0.22
CA ARG A 104 9.53 6.30 0.41
C ARG A 104 8.69 5.16 0.97
N TYR A 105 8.77 3.97 0.38
CA TYR A 105 7.90 2.85 0.71
C TYR A 105 8.66 1.53 0.77
N ALA A 106 8.25 0.65 1.70
CA ALA A 106 8.76 -0.71 1.82
C ALA A 106 7.67 -1.62 2.39
N ILE A 107 7.80 -2.94 2.22
CA ILE A 107 6.91 -3.94 2.83
C ILE A 107 7.75 -4.99 3.56
N VAL A 108 7.35 -5.30 4.79
CA VAL A 108 7.85 -6.43 5.59
C VAL A 108 6.69 -7.35 5.94
N ALA A 109 6.96 -8.61 6.26
CA ALA A 109 5.95 -9.50 6.82
C ALA A 109 6.00 -9.45 8.36
N ASP A 110 4.82 -9.48 8.99
CA ASP A 110 4.72 -9.73 10.42
C ASP A 110 5.01 -11.21 10.75
N PRO A 111 5.05 -11.63 12.04
CA PRO A 111 5.31 -13.03 12.42
C PRO A 111 4.34 -14.05 11.81
N ASP A 112 3.11 -13.65 11.51
CA ASP A 112 2.07 -14.50 10.92
C ASP A 112 2.03 -14.42 9.39
N GLY A 113 2.91 -13.62 8.79
CA GLY A 113 3.06 -13.48 7.34
C GLY A 113 2.17 -12.42 6.70
N ASN A 114 1.49 -11.57 7.49
CA ASN A 114 0.73 -10.44 6.95
C ASN A 114 1.65 -9.35 6.42
N ASP A 115 1.25 -8.71 5.33
CA ASP A 115 2.01 -7.60 4.75
C ASP A 115 1.84 -6.32 5.57
N VAL A 116 2.97 -5.71 5.93
CA VAL A 116 3.06 -4.46 6.67
C VAL A 116 3.83 -3.45 5.83
N GLY A 117 3.14 -2.41 5.37
CA GLY A 117 3.72 -1.30 4.60
C GLY A 117 4.33 -0.24 5.52
N LEU A 118 5.55 0.15 5.24
CA LEU A 118 6.25 1.26 5.87
C LEU A 118 6.29 2.42 4.89
N MET A 119 5.78 3.60 5.24
CA MET A 119 5.64 4.71 4.32
C MET A 119 6.07 6.03 4.95
N SER A 120 6.83 6.84 4.21
CA SER A 120 7.11 8.23 4.58
C SER A 120 5.94 9.15 4.23
N PRO A 121 5.92 10.40 4.72
CA PRO A 121 5.07 11.43 4.16
C PRO A 121 5.28 11.56 2.64
N VAL A 122 4.20 11.92 1.94
CA VAL A 122 4.22 12.17 0.49
C VAL A 122 4.86 13.52 0.21
N GLU A 123 5.81 13.55 -0.70
CA GLU A 123 6.40 14.78 -1.24
C GLU A 123 5.93 14.96 -2.69
N GLU A 124 5.09 15.97 -2.94
CA GLU A 124 4.48 16.22 -4.25
C GLU A 124 5.54 16.39 -5.37
N SER A 125 6.68 17.02 -5.06
CA SER A 125 7.80 17.21 -6.00
C SER A 125 8.46 15.91 -6.45
N ARG A 126 8.20 14.80 -5.75
CA ARG A 126 8.75 13.47 -6.05
C ARG A 126 7.74 12.54 -6.73
N ARG A 127 6.54 13.00 -7.00
CA ARG A 127 5.59 12.23 -7.79
C ARG A 127 6.09 12.06 -9.21
N ALA A 128 5.99 10.84 -9.73
CA ALA A 128 6.41 10.50 -11.08
C ALA A 128 5.27 9.78 -11.83
N TRP A 129 5.00 10.23 -13.03
CA TRP A 129 4.04 9.59 -13.92
C TRP A 129 4.62 9.48 -15.34
N PRO A 130 4.48 8.35 -16.04
CA PRO A 130 3.84 7.09 -15.62
C PRO A 130 4.58 6.40 -14.47
N PRO A 131 3.87 5.56 -13.68
CA PRO A 131 4.48 4.89 -12.54
C PRO A 131 5.59 3.95 -12.99
N GLN A 132 6.72 3.99 -12.29
CA GLN A 132 7.76 3.00 -12.44
C GLN A 132 7.44 1.80 -11.55
N PRO A 133 7.66 0.56 -12.00
CA PRO A 133 7.45 -0.62 -11.18
C PRO A 133 8.39 -0.61 -9.96
N SER A 134 7.91 -1.16 -8.85
CA SER A 134 8.75 -1.36 -7.68
C SER A 134 9.92 -2.31 -7.99
N PRO A 135 11.06 -2.16 -7.30
CA PRO A 135 12.19 -3.06 -7.48
C PRO A 135 11.79 -4.51 -7.16
N ALA A 136 12.53 -5.46 -7.75
CA ALA A 136 12.27 -6.87 -7.49
C ALA A 136 12.31 -7.20 -5.99
N PRO A 137 11.51 -8.16 -5.51
CA PRO A 137 11.59 -8.62 -4.13
C PRO A 137 12.95 -9.28 -3.87
N PRO A 138 13.39 -9.30 -2.62
CA PRO A 138 14.64 -9.92 -2.22
C PRO A 138 14.64 -11.45 -2.42
#